data_434c0e79212b59340cb2d08306927bb4
#
_entry.id   434c0e79212b59340cb2d08306927bb4
#
_cell.length_a   1.000
_cell.length_b   1.000
_cell.length_c   1.000
_cell.angle_alpha   90.00
_cell.angle_beta   90.00
_cell.angle_gamma   90.00
#
_symmetry.space_group_name_H-M   'P 1'
#
loop_
_entity.id
_entity.type
_entity.pdbx_description
1 polymer ?
#
loop_
_entity_poly.entity_id
_entity_poly.type
_entity_poly.pdbx_seq_one_letter_code
_entity_poly.pdbx_strand_id
1 'polypeptide(L)'
;MKHTEPVIPEKPEIEYDQSAAEEILVCAESYLRQADHLIYSYGSRTFLSGYHIFDEEYENRGNIDCSSFVLLVLALIPYEDSPYATGTIVNLKSKMKRNLPKEVIDFSDLPDRYVGIAERIGRPYLVGPRGLDLNKAEEMGISLETLKEEIRAVGGRRLSASLAQFYLDQGACFLDASCAKPGDIAFFRSKGFFKEGDRVFAVNREVTHVGIIARDPSQMINSSGTYQKAEDKKTSPAVSLVPLFGTREPAFFARPT
;
A
#
# COMPACT_ATOMS: atom_id res chain seq x y z
N MET A 1 -3.12 -14.24 24.87
CA MET A 1 -4.11 -14.81 23.92
C MET A 1 -3.35 -15.17 22.64
N LYS A 2 -3.40 -16.43 22.21
CA LYS A 2 -2.89 -16.81 20.90
C LYS A 2 -3.86 -16.22 19.87
N HIS A 3 -3.46 -15.19 19.13
CA HIS A 3 -4.21 -14.77 17.96
C HIS A 3 -4.13 -15.92 16.94
N THR A 4 -5.20 -16.69 16.80
CA THR A 4 -5.36 -17.57 15.65
C THR A 4 -5.44 -16.69 14.42
N GLU A 5 -4.55 -16.92 13.44
CA GLU A 5 -4.66 -16.25 12.14
C GLU A 5 -6.06 -16.57 11.57
N PRO A 6 -6.77 -15.59 11.00
CA PRO A 6 -8.06 -15.85 10.38
C PRO A 6 -7.88 -16.90 9.26
N VAL A 7 -8.77 -17.86 9.23
CA VAL A 7 -8.81 -18.88 8.17
C VAL A 7 -9.36 -18.20 6.92
N ILE A 8 -8.55 -18.13 5.88
CA ILE A 8 -8.98 -17.61 4.57
C ILE A 8 -9.52 -18.81 3.76
N PRO A 9 -10.77 -18.75 3.26
CA PRO A 9 -11.32 -19.82 2.44
C PRO A 9 -10.61 -19.93 1.09
N GLU A 10 -10.63 -21.13 0.50
CA GLU A 10 -10.06 -21.37 -0.83
C GLU A 10 -10.77 -20.53 -1.90
N LYS A 11 -12.09 -20.46 -1.84
CA LYS A 11 -12.91 -19.76 -2.84
C LYS A 11 -13.63 -18.56 -2.24
N PRO A 12 -13.92 -17.53 -3.04
CA PRO A 12 -14.66 -16.38 -2.55
C PRO A 12 -16.07 -16.77 -2.12
N GLU A 13 -16.48 -16.31 -0.93
CA GLU A 13 -17.87 -16.44 -0.46
C GLU A 13 -18.76 -15.28 -0.93
N ILE A 14 -18.12 -14.18 -1.35
CA ILE A 14 -18.81 -13.00 -1.88
C ILE A 14 -19.01 -13.15 -3.39
N GLU A 15 -20.23 -12.91 -3.85
CA GLU A 15 -20.56 -12.88 -5.25
C GLU A 15 -19.82 -11.77 -5.99
N TYR A 16 -19.49 -12.03 -7.25
CA TYR A 16 -18.82 -11.07 -8.11
C TYR A 16 -19.83 -10.08 -8.69
N ASP A 17 -19.70 -8.82 -8.29
CA ASP A 17 -20.44 -7.72 -8.90
C ASP A 17 -19.63 -7.14 -10.08
N GLN A 18 -20.08 -7.45 -11.28
CA GLN A 18 -19.43 -6.97 -12.49
C GLN A 18 -19.48 -5.45 -12.64
N SER A 19 -20.55 -4.81 -12.17
CA SER A 19 -20.70 -3.35 -12.29
C SER A 19 -19.73 -2.62 -11.38
N ALA A 20 -19.63 -3.05 -10.11
CA ALA A 20 -18.68 -2.49 -9.15
C ALA A 20 -17.23 -2.74 -9.62
N ALA A 21 -16.94 -3.93 -10.13
CA ALA A 21 -15.63 -4.26 -10.68
C ALA A 21 -15.26 -3.37 -11.88
N GLU A 22 -16.21 -3.07 -12.76
CA GLU A 22 -15.99 -2.18 -13.91
C GLU A 22 -15.66 -0.75 -13.45
N GLU A 23 -16.35 -0.21 -12.46
CA GLU A 23 -16.04 1.11 -11.88
C GLU A 23 -14.62 1.16 -11.30
N ILE A 24 -14.22 0.11 -10.57
CA ILE A 24 -12.87 -0.05 -10.01
C ILE A 24 -11.83 -0.07 -11.14
N LEU A 25 -12.07 -0.85 -12.18
CA LEU A 25 -11.15 -0.97 -13.33
C LEU A 25 -10.99 0.35 -14.08
N VAL A 26 -12.09 1.02 -14.41
CA VAL A 26 -12.06 2.33 -15.08
C VAL A 26 -11.24 3.32 -14.26
N CYS A 27 -11.44 3.33 -12.94
CA CYS A 27 -10.68 4.17 -12.03
C CYS A 27 -9.18 3.81 -12.02
N ALA A 28 -8.83 2.51 -11.90
CA ALA A 28 -7.45 2.05 -11.90
C ALA A 28 -6.73 2.37 -13.23
N GLU A 29 -7.41 2.17 -14.35
CA GLU A 29 -6.89 2.47 -15.69
C GLU A 29 -6.69 3.96 -15.93
N SER A 30 -7.41 4.85 -15.23
CA SER A 30 -7.16 6.29 -15.32
C SER A 30 -5.76 6.64 -14.82
N TYR A 31 -5.32 6.04 -13.71
CA TYR A 31 -3.95 6.20 -13.19
C TYR A 31 -2.89 5.56 -14.10
N LEU A 32 -3.21 4.41 -14.69
CA LEU A 32 -2.30 3.74 -15.64
C LEU A 32 -2.04 4.61 -16.87
N ARG A 33 -3.07 5.26 -17.42
CA ARG A 33 -2.95 6.19 -18.55
C ARG A 33 -2.13 7.45 -18.23
N GLN A 34 -2.06 7.83 -16.96
CA GLN A 34 -1.37 9.04 -16.48
C GLN A 34 -0.11 8.70 -15.67
N ALA A 35 0.41 7.49 -15.84
CA ALA A 35 1.52 6.97 -15.04
C ALA A 35 2.81 7.81 -15.14
N ASP A 36 3.01 8.51 -16.25
CA ASP A 36 4.17 9.41 -16.46
C ASP A 36 4.12 10.67 -15.58
N HIS A 37 2.94 11.06 -15.09
CA HIS A 37 2.75 12.17 -14.15
C HIS A 37 2.94 11.74 -12.69
N LEU A 38 3.27 10.49 -12.46
CA LEU A 38 3.39 9.89 -11.13
C LEU A 38 4.81 9.36 -10.91
N ILE A 39 5.26 9.41 -9.67
CA ILE A 39 6.48 8.78 -9.21
C ILE A 39 6.20 7.90 -8.01
N TYR A 40 6.83 6.74 -7.96
CA TYR A 40 6.71 5.88 -6.80
C TYR A 40 7.47 6.47 -5.62
N SER A 41 6.74 6.76 -4.55
CA SER A 41 7.32 7.21 -3.29
C SER A 41 6.76 6.38 -2.15
N TYR A 42 7.62 5.57 -1.55
CA TYR A 42 7.22 4.70 -0.45
C TYR A 42 6.71 5.50 0.75
N GLY A 43 5.53 5.12 1.25
CA GLY A 43 4.91 5.79 2.39
C GLY A 43 4.28 7.14 2.05
N SER A 44 4.01 7.40 0.77
CA SER A 44 3.34 8.62 0.30
C SER A 44 1.85 8.67 0.72
N ARG A 45 1.60 8.61 2.03
CA ARG A 45 0.27 8.85 2.62
C ARG A 45 -0.13 10.31 2.58
N THR A 46 0.75 11.09 2.08
CA THR A 46 0.77 12.54 2.12
C THR A 46 -0.34 13.19 1.32
N PHE A 47 -0.99 12.46 0.41
CA PHE A 47 -2.16 12.97 -0.29
C PHE A 47 -3.35 13.27 0.66
N LEU A 48 -3.39 12.68 1.86
CA LEU A 48 -4.42 12.97 2.87
C LEU A 48 -4.02 14.12 3.81
N SER A 49 -2.73 14.28 4.06
CA SER A 49 -2.20 15.31 4.97
C SER A 49 -1.71 16.58 4.28
N GLY A 50 -1.61 16.57 2.96
CA GLY A 50 -1.15 17.71 2.18
C GLY A 50 0.36 17.87 2.06
N TYR A 51 1.14 17.02 2.71
CA TYR A 51 2.59 17.06 2.62
C TYR A 51 3.11 16.23 1.45
N HIS A 52 4.00 16.78 0.64
CA HIS A 52 4.74 16.08 -0.41
C HIS A 52 3.88 15.34 -1.44
N ILE A 53 2.77 15.93 -1.87
CA ILE A 53 1.96 15.37 -2.97
C ILE A 53 2.77 15.32 -4.25
N PHE A 54 3.58 16.33 -4.46
CA PHE A 54 4.45 16.46 -5.62
C PHE A 54 5.91 16.42 -5.20
N ASP A 55 6.74 15.83 -6.03
CA ASP A 55 8.17 15.73 -5.83
C ASP A 55 8.87 16.76 -6.72
N GLU A 56 9.46 17.79 -6.10
CA GLU A 56 10.14 18.89 -6.80
C GLU A 56 11.37 18.41 -7.58
N GLU A 57 12.08 17.39 -7.10
CA GLU A 57 13.24 16.81 -7.77
C GLU A 57 12.85 16.13 -9.10
N TYR A 58 11.59 15.66 -9.19
CA TYR A 58 11.07 14.92 -10.33
C TYR A 58 9.96 15.67 -11.06
N GLU A 59 10.20 16.96 -11.35
CA GLU A 59 9.33 17.77 -12.22
C GLU A 59 7.88 17.89 -11.69
N ASN A 60 7.73 17.94 -10.36
CA ASN A 60 6.45 18.00 -9.68
C ASN A 60 5.52 16.81 -9.99
N ARG A 61 6.06 15.64 -10.23
CA ARG A 61 5.26 14.42 -10.35
C ARG A 61 4.58 14.06 -9.03
N GLY A 62 3.42 13.47 -9.13
CA GLY A 62 2.65 13.04 -7.96
C GLY A 62 3.28 11.84 -7.25
N ASN A 63 3.51 11.96 -5.95
CA ASN A 63 4.04 10.87 -5.10
C ASN A 63 2.95 9.85 -4.77
N ILE A 64 3.08 8.61 -5.24
CA ILE A 64 2.12 7.54 -5.02
C ILE A 64 2.82 6.23 -4.62
N ASP A 65 2.23 5.46 -3.69
CA ASP A 65 2.62 4.09 -3.37
C ASP A 65 1.50 3.09 -3.68
N CYS A 66 1.78 1.80 -3.50
CA CYS A 66 0.82 0.74 -3.81
C CYS A 66 -0.49 0.87 -3.02
N SER A 67 -0.41 1.24 -1.76
CA SER A 67 -1.58 1.37 -0.89
C SER A 67 -2.37 2.64 -1.17
N SER A 68 -1.68 3.74 -1.44
CA SER A 68 -2.30 5.01 -1.83
C SER A 68 -3.06 4.88 -3.15
N PHE A 69 -2.44 4.19 -4.12
CA PHE A 69 -3.07 3.88 -5.41
C PHE A 69 -4.37 3.10 -5.20
N VAL A 70 -4.30 1.96 -4.50
CA VAL A 70 -5.48 1.10 -4.29
C VAL A 70 -6.57 1.82 -3.50
N LEU A 71 -6.21 2.64 -2.49
CA LEU A 71 -7.19 3.43 -1.75
C LEU A 71 -7.95 4.43 -2.64
N LEU A 72 -7.25 5.14 -3.51
CA LEU A 72 -7.89 6.09 -4.43
C LEU A 72 -8.82 5.36 -5.39
N VAL A 73 -8.38 4.21 -5.91
CA VAL A 73 -9.18 3.38 -6.81
C VAL A 73 -10.44 2.86 -6.12
N LEU A 74 -10.34 2.31 -4.91
CA LEU A 74 -11.49 1.81 -4.15
C LEU A 74 -12.42 2.94 -3.69
N ALA A 75 -11.90 4.14 -3.51
CA ALA A 75 -12.71 5.33 -3.26
C ALA A 75 -13.39 5.87 -4.52
N LEU A 76 -13.19 5.23 -5.67
CA LEU A 76 -13.68 5.64 -6.99
C LEU A 76 -13.29 7.09 -7.33
N ILE A 77 -12.04 7.44 -7.02
CA ILE A 77 -11.45 8.74 -7.34
C ILE A 77 -10.50 8.54 -8.52
N PRO A 78 -10.93 8.80 -9.76
CA PRO A 78 -10.07 8.67 -10.92
C PRO A 78 -8.94 9.72 -10.89
N TYR A 79 -7.91 9.52 -11.72
CA TYR A 79 -6.76 10.42 -11.75
C TYR A 79 -7.16 11.88 -11.92
N GLU A 80 -8.08 12.18 -12.81
CA GLU A 80 -8.54 13.52 -13.15
C GLU A 80 -9.18 14.26 -11.96
N ASP A 81 -9.75 13.52 -11.02
CA ASP A 81 -10.36 14.00 -9.78
C ASP A 81 -9.42 13.93 -8.56
N SER A 82 -8.25 13.36 -8.77
CA SER A 82 -7.25 13.15 -7.72
C SER A 82 -6.47 14.44 -7.41
N PRO A 83 -5.81 14.52 -6.25
CA PRO A 83 -4.92 15.62 -5.93
C PRO A 83 -3.78 15.78 -6.92
N TYR A 84 -3.39 14.71 -7.60
CA TYR A 84 -2.31 14.73 -8.58
C TYR A 84 -2.65 15.50 -9.85
N ALA A 85 -3.92 15.48 -10.27
CA ALA A 85 -4.38 16.27 -11.43
C ALA A 85 -4.85 17.66 -11.04
N THR A 86 -5.55 17.79 -9.89
CA THR A 86 -6.19 19.05 -9.51
C THR A 86 -5.29 19.96 -8.68
N GLY A 87 -4.20 19.45 -8.12
CA GLY A 87 -3.37 20.18 -7.15
C GLY A 87 -4.08 20.49 -5.83
N THR A 88 -5.29 19.95 -5.61
CA THR A 88 -6.15 20.33 -4.50
C THR A 88 -6.53 19.11 -3.66
N ILE A 89 -6.32 19.21 -2.34
CA ILE A 89 -6.72 18.16 -1.38
C ILE A 89 -8.13 18.42 -0.85
N VAL A 90 -8.68 19.58 -1.16
CA VAL A 90 -10.01 20.01 -0.71
C VAL A 90 -11.06 18.98 -1.13
N ASN A 91 -11.74 18.42 -0.14
CA ASN A 91 -12.78 17.39 -0.29
C ASN A 91 -12.30 15.94 -0.56
N LEU A 92 -10.99 15.66 -0.70
CA LEU A 92 -10.52 14.28 -0.88
C LEU A 92 -10.99 13.37 0.26
N LYS A 93 -10.77 13.78 1.52
CA LYS A 93 -11.26 13.06 2.70
C LYS A 93 -12.77 12.84 2.68
N SER A 94 -13.53 13.81 2.21
CA SER A 94 -14.98 13.71 2.10
C SER A 94 -15.42 12.76 0.98
N LYS A 95 -14.71 12.73 -0.14
CA LYS A 95 -14.92 11.74 -1.22
C LYS A 95 -14.58 10.34 -0.73
N MET A 96 -13.44 10.16 -0.09
CA MET A 96 -13.02 8.87 0.45
C MET A 96 -13.98 8.33 1.53
N LYS A 97 -14.45 9.18 2.44
CA LYS A 97 -15.42 8.80 3.49
C LYS A 97 -16.76 8.31 2.97
N ARG A 98 -17.11 8.59 1.72
CA ARG A 98 -18.35 8.08 1.12
C ARG A 98 -18.21 6.63 0.66
N ASN A 99 -17.03 6.25 0.20
CA ASN A 99 -16.80 4.99 -0.51
C ASN A 99 -15.87 4.04 0.26
N LEU A 100 -15.19 4.54 1.31
CA LEU A 100 -14.29 3.72 2.12
C LEU A 100 -14.74 3.71 3.59
N PRO A 101 -14.53 2.58 4.27
CA PRO A 101 -14.79 2.49 5.70
C PRO A 101 -13.92 3.45 6.51
N LYS A 102 -14.49 3.92 7.63
CA LYS A 102 -13.80 4.85 8.53
C LYS A 102 -12.47 4.28 9.03
N GLU A 103 -12.43 2.99 9.34
CA GLU A 103 -11.26 2.29 9.85
C GLU A 103 -10.08 2.35 8.88
N VAL A 104 -10.34 2.24 7.58
CA VAL A 104 -9.34 2.35 6.53
C VAL A 104 -8.83 3.79 6.40
N ILE A 105 -9.71 4.77 6.55
CA ILE A 105 -9.37 6.20 6.46
C ILE A 105 -8.58 6.66 7.68
N ASP A 106 -9.01 6.31 8.87
CA ASP A 106 -8.36 6.69 10.13
C ASP A 106 -6.91 6.18 10.20
N PHE A 107 -6.65 5.03 9.56
CA PHE A 107 -5.29 4.50 9.42
C PHE A 107 -4.37 5.34 8.52
N SER A 108 -4.95 6.04 7.55
CA SER A 108 -4.19 6.91 6.64
C SER A 108 -3.77 8.23 7.27
N ASP A 109 -4.43 8.64 8.36
CA ASP A 109 -4.13 9.88 9.11
C ASP A 109 -3.03 9.74 10.17
N LEU A 110 -2.48 8.54 10.36
CA LEU A 110 -1.39 8.35 11.31
C LEU A 110 -0.13 9.12 10.87
N PRO A 111 0.57 9.79 11.82
CA PRO A 111 1.82 10.49 11.53
C PRO A 111 2.86 9.54 10.94
N ASP A 112 3.94 10.12 10.42
CA ASP A 112 5.04 9.38 9.81
C ASP A 112 5.32 8.10 10.62
N ARG A 113 5.16 6.99 9.94
CA ARG A 113 5.17 5.66 10.51
C ARG A 113 6.38 5.38 11.40
N TYR A 114 7.53 5.92 11.03
CA TYR A 114 8.78 5.66 11.75
C TYR A 114 8.87 6.47 13.02
N VAL A 115 8.42 7.72 12.99
CA VAL A 115 8.34 8.57 14.19
C VAL A 115 7.38 7.93 15.19
N GLY A 116 6.18 7.60 14.76
CA GLY A 116 5.19 6.99 15.65
C GLY A 116 5.58 5.60 16.17
N ILE A 117 6.34 4.80 15.39
CA ILE A 117 6.87 3.53 15.87
C ILE A 117 7.98 3.78 16.88
N ALA A 118 8.95 4.63 16.58
CA ALA A 118 10.08 4.91 17.45
C ALA A 118 9.63 5.47 18.81
N GLU A 119 8.64 6.33 18.82
CA GLU A 119 8.04 6.85 20.06
C GLU A 119 7.37 5.74 20.87
N ARG A 120 6.58 4.88 20.24
CA ARG A 120 5.86 3.79 20.92
C ARG A 120 6.78 2.72 21.50
N ILE A 121 7.91 2.43 20.84
CA ILE A 121 8.93 1.53 21.39
C ILE A 121 9.88 2.25 22.37
N GLY A 122 9.65 3.53 22.65
CA GLY A 122 10.48 4.31 23.57
C GLY A 122 11.87 4.65 23.04
N ARG A 123 12.05 4.63 21.71
CA ARG A 123 13.36 4.85 21.06
C ARG A 123 13.31 5.98 20.00
N PRO A 124 12.83 7.20 20.38
CA PRO A 124 12.70 8.30 19.40
C PRO A 124 14.04 8.71 18.78
N TYR A 125 15.15 8.44 19.47
CA TYR A 125 16.51 8.72 19.01
C TYR A 125 16.97 7.81 17.84
N LEU A 126 16.24 6.72 17.53
CA LEU A 126 16.52 5.87 16.37
C LEU A 126 15.90 6.39 15.07
N VAL A 127 15.17 7.51 15.11
CA VAL A 127 14.62 8.11 13.90
C VAL A 127 15.72 8.87 13.17
N GLY A 128 16.05 8.41 11.98
CA GLY A 128 16.91 9.09 11.03
C GLY A 128 16.10 9.74 9.92
N PRO A 129 16.76 10.49 9.02
CA PRO A 129 16.11 11.20 7.90
C PRO A 129 15.33 10.29 6.94
N ARG A 130 15.64 8.99 6.95
CA ARG A 130 15.08 7.99 6.02
C ARG A 130 14.39 6.81 6.70
N GLY A 131 14.17 6.86 8.00
CA GLY A 131 13.52 5.78 8.76
C GLY A 131 14.22 5.48 10.09
N LEU A 132 14.11 4.25 10.58
CA LEU A 132 14.85 3.82 11.77
C LEU A 132 16.32 3.57 11.43
N ASP A 133 17.21 4.19 12.19
CA ASP A 133 18.67 4.08 12.02
C ASP A 133 19.19 2.79 12.67
N LEU A 134 19.46 1.77 11.83
CA LEU A 134 19.95 0.49 12.30
C LEU A 134 21.40 0.54 12.76
N ASN A 135 22.22 1.36 12.13
CA ASN A 135 23.63 1.46 12.53
C ASN A 135 23.70 2.01 13.95
N LYS A 136 22.90 3.04 14.23
CA LYS A 136 22.78 3.60 15.57
C LYS A 136 22.20 2.61 16.58
N ALA A 137 21.27 1.77 16.17
CA ALA A 137 20.74 0.71 17.03
C ALA A 137 21.84 -0.31 17.38
N GLU A 138 22.63 -0.76 16.39
CA GLU A 138 23.77 -1.66 16.61
C GLU A 138 24.83 -1.02 17.50
N GLU A 139 25.22 0.23 17.28
CA GLU A 139 26.17 0.98 18.12
C GLU A 139 25.70 1.05 19.58
N MET A 140 24.39 1.09 19.80
CA MET A 140 23.78 1.06 21.14
C MET A 140 23.57 -0.35 21.70
N GLY A 141 24.06 -1.37 21.03
CA GLY A 141 23.91 -2.78 21.44
C GLY A 141 22.50 -3.34 21.29
N ILE A 142 21.64 -2.70 20.50
CA ILE A 142 20.30 -3.19 20.23
C ILE A 142 20.36 -4.11 19.03
N SER A 143 20.11 -5.40 19.26
CA SER A 143 20.10 -6.35 18.16
C SER A 143 18.90 -6.11 17.22
N LEU A 144 19.07 -6.45 15.95
CA LEU A 144 18.00 -6.38 14.97
C LEU A 144 16.78 -7.23 15.40
N GLU A 145 17.01 -8.35 16.05
CA GLU A 145 15.94 -9.24 16.53
C GLU A 145 15.13 -8.59 17.64
N THR A 146 15.79 -7.95 18.62
CA THR A 146 15.14 -7.19 19.68
C THR A 146 14.29 -6.05 19.10
N LEU A 147 14.85 -5.30 18.16
CA LEU A 147 14.12 -4.21 17.50
C LEU A 147 12.89 -4.71 16.73
N LYS A 148 13.00 -5.87 16.09
CA LYS A 148 11.89 -6.56 15.43
C LYS A 148 10.76 -6.89 16.39
N GLU A 149 11.08 -7.46 17.54
CA GLU A 149 10.09 -7.84 18.55
C GLU A 149 9.39 -6.61 19.14
N GLU A 150 10.14 -5.56 19.45
CA GLU A 150 9.59 -4.32 19.94
C GLU A 150 8.62 -3.68 18.93
N ILE A 151 8.99 -3.61 17.66
CA ILE A 151 8.15 -3.08 16.59
C ILE A 151 6.87 -3.93 16.41
N ARG A 152 6.98 -5.25 16.51
CA ARG A 152 5.82 -6.14 16.46
C ARG A 152 4.86 -5.90 17.63
N ALA A 153 5.41 -5.69 18.82
CA ALA A 153 4.62 -5.51 20.05
C ALA A 153 3.76 -4.24 20.01
N VAL A 154 4.27 -3.15 19.42
CA VAL A 154 3.54 -1.87 19.35
C VAL A 154 2.56 -1.76 18.18
N GLY A 155 2.59 -2.72 17.25
CA GLY A 155 1.62 -2.79 16.16
C GLY A 155 1.68 -1.60 15.22
N GLY A 156 2.71 -1.51 14.41
CA GLY A 156 2.78 -0.55 13.29
C GLY A 156 2.23 -1.19 12.02
N ARG A 157 0.91 -1.22 11.81
CA ARG A 157 0.36 -1.78 10.58
C ARG A 157 0.59 -0.85 9.40
N ARG A 158 0.98 -1.42 8.26
CA ARG A 158 1.00 -0.73 6.97
C ARG A 158 -0.43 -0.47 6.51
N LEU A 159 -0.64 0.55 5.69
CA LEU A 159 -1.95 0.80 5.11
C LEU A 159 -2.45 -0.40 4.28
N SER A 160 -1.56 -1.06 3.53
CA SER A 160 -1.87 -2.32 2.83
C SER A 160 -2.28 -3.44 3.78
N ALA A 161 -1.66 -3.56 4.95
CA ALA A 161 -2.04 -4.54 5.96
C ALA A 161 -3.38 -4.20 6.63
N SER A 162 -3.69 -2.93 6.81
CA SER A 162 -4.97 -2.48 7.36
C SER A 162 -6.11 -2.72 6.38
N LEU A 163 -5.86 -2.46 5.10
CA LEU A 163 -6.79 -2.79 4.03
C LEU A 163 -7.04 -4.30 3.94
N ALA A 164 -5.98 -5.11 4.03
CA ALA A 164 -6.10 -6.56 4.09
C ALA A 164 -6.91 -7.03 5.29
N GLN A 165 -6.66 -6.47 6.48
CA GLN A 165 -7.42 -6.80 7.68
C GLN A 165 -8.90 -6.46 7.54
N PHE A 166 -9.21 -5.29 6.96
CA PHE A 166 -10.60 -4.92 6.70
C PHE A 166 -11.32 -5.98 5.87
N TYR A 167 -10.74 -6.43 4.74
CA TYR A 167 -11.35 -7.46 3.91
C TYR A 167 -11.39 -8.84 4.57
N LEU A 168 -10.43 -9.18 5.42
CA LEU A 168 -10.46 -10.38 6.23
C LEU A 168 -11.64 -10.37 7.23
N ASP A 169 -11.86 -9.23 7.88
CA ASP A 169 -12.95 -9.06 8.85
C ASP A 169 -14.34 -9.09 8.17
N GLN A 170 -14.41 -8.73 6.89
CA GLN A 170 -15.62 -8.84 6.07
C GLN A 170 -15.85 -10.24 5.47
N GLY A 171 -14.93 -11.19 5.64
CA GLY A 171 -15.00 -12.50 5.01
C GLY A 171 -14.83 -12.44 3.47
N ALA A 172 -14.26 -11.36 2.95
CA ALA A 172 -14.15 -11.11 1.52
C ALA A 172 -12.88 -11.68 0.88
N CYS A 173 -11.99 -12.31 1.68
CA CYS A 173 -10.73 -12.87 1.22
C CYS A 173 -10.85 -14.32 0.77
N PHE A 174 -10.00 -14.74 -0.20
CA PHE A 174 -9.89 -16.11 -0.70
C PHE A 174 -8.46 -16.42 -1.18
N LEU A 175 -8.15 -17.72 -1.32
CA LEU A 175 -6.79 -18.18 -1.67
C LEU A 175 -6.64 -18.57 -3.13
N ASP A 176 -7.66 -19.17 -3.75
CA ASP A 176 -7.58 -19.73 -5.10
C ASP A 176 -7.48 -18.64 -6.15
N ALA A 177 -6.30 -18.50 -6.74
CA ALA A 177 -6.03 -17.54 -7.81
C ALA A 177 -6.89 -17.76 -9.07
N SER A 178 -7.36 -19.00 -9.31
CA SER A 178 -8.24 -19.28 -10.45
C SER A 178 -9.63 -18.67 -10.30
N CYS A 179 -9.99 -18.28 -9.07
CA CYS A 179 -11.21 -17.57 -8.74
C CYS A 179 -11.08 -16.04 -8.83
N ALA A 180 -9.87 -15.52 -8.97
CA ALA A 180 -9.62 -14.10 -9.09
C ALA A 180 -10.18 -13.54 -10.39
N LYS A 181 -10.88 -12.42 -10.31
CA LYS A 181 -11.54 -11.75 -11.42
C LYS A 181 -11.08 -10.31 -11.55
N PRO A 182 -11.27 -9.68 -12.71
CA PRO A 182 -10.97 -8.26 -12.89
C PRO A 182 -11.62 -7.40 -11.80
N GLY A 183 -10.86 -6.46 -11.23
CA GLY A 183 -11.31 -5.62 -10.12
C GLY A 183 -11.09 -6.21 -8.72
N ASP A 184 -10.82 -7.50 -8.58
CA ASP A 184 -10.39 -8.08 -7.30
C ASP A 184 -9.02 -7.50 -6.88
N ILE A 185 -8.72 -7.57 -5.59
CA ILE A 185 -7.48 -7.06 -5.00
C ILE A 185 -6.52 -8.22 -4.74
N ALA A 186 -5.28 -8.09 -5.17
CA ALA A 186 -4.20 -9.02 -4.85
C ALA A 186 -3.34 -8.49 -3.71
N PHE A 187 -3.15 -9.29 -2.67
CA PHE A 187 -2.32 -8.97 -1.51
C PHE A 187 -1.06 -9.81 -1.48
N PHE A 188 0.08 -9.16 -1.21
CA PHE A 188 1.39 -9.80 -1.18
C PHE A 188 2.00 -9.67 0.21
N ARG A 189 2.48 -10.78 0.74
CA ARG A 189 3.22 -10.82 1.99
C ARG A 189 4.72 -10.85 1.72
N SER A 190 5.49 -10.24 2.61
CA SER A 190 6.94 -10.40 2.64
C SER A 190 7.36 -11.06 3.95
N LYS A 191 8.42 -11.86 3.87
CA LYS A 191 8.99 -12.52 5.04
C LYS A 191 10.17 -11.72 5.56
N GLY A 192 10.03 -11.11 6.74
CA GLY A 192 11.14 -10.48 7.45
C GLY A 192 11.32 -8.98 7.23
N PHE A 193 12.47 -8.48 7.60
CA PHE A 193 12.90 -7.11 7.36
C PHE A 193 13.60 -7.03 6.02
N PHE A 194 13.35 -5.99 5.27
CA PHE A 194 14.23 -5.64 4.17
C PHE A 194 14.74 -4.21 4.35
N LYS A 195 15.94 -3.99 3.84
CA LYS A 195 16.62 -2.70 3.84
C LYS A 195 16.56 -2.12 2.43
N GLU A 196 16.11 -0.88 2.34
CA GLU A 196 16.19 -0.10 1.11
C GLU A 196 16.93 1.21 1.44
N GLY A 197 18.18 1.31 1.04
CA GLY A 197 19.08 2.34 1.54
C GLY A 197 19.22 2.24 3.06
N ASP A 198 18.97 3.33 3.77
CA ASP A 198 18.99 3.38 5.24
C ASP A 198 17.62 3.11 5.89
N ARG A 199 16.62 2.74 5.09
CA ARG A 199 15.26 2.45 5.57
C ARG A 199 15.13 0.99 5.97
N VAL A 200 14.55 0.76 7.12
CA VAL A 200 14.20 -0.57 7.61
C VAL A 200 12.71 -0.76 7.58
N PHE A 201 12.30 -1.80 6.92
CA PHE A 201 10.91 -2.17 6.81
C PHE A 201 10.68 -3.43 7.64
N ALA A 202 9.94 -3.30 8.73
CA ALA A 202 9.48 -4.43 9.53
C ALA A 202 8.39 -5.17 8.75
N VAL A 203 8.72 -6.37 8.28
CA VAL A 203 7.85 -7.13 7.39
C VAL A 203 7.71 -8.54 7.89
N ASN A 204 7.11 -8.70 9.04
CA ASN A 204 6.88 -10.06 9.52
C ASN A 204 5.45 -10.48 9.23
N ARG A 205 5.26 -11.29 8.19
CA ARG A 205 3.97 -11.84 7.75
C ARG A 205 2.88 -10.80 7.44
N GLU A 206 3.22 -9.52 7.46
CA GLU A 206 2.29 -8.47 7.06
C GLU A 206 2.18 -8.38 5.55
N VAL A 207 1.03 -7.95 5.10
CA VAL A 207 0.82 -7.51 3.72
C VAL A 207 1.67 -6.27 3.46
N THR A 208 2.53 -6.36 2.46
CA THR A 208 3.51 -5.32 2.15
C THR A 208 3.30 -4.68 0.81
N HIS A 209 2.50 -5.32 -0.02
CA HIS A 209 2.18 -4.84 -1.34
C HIS A 209 0.75 -5.23 -1.70
N VAL A 210 0.13 -4.42 -2.56
CA VAL A 210 -1.24 -4.58 -3.00
C VAL A 210 -1.39 -4.05 -4.43
N GLY A 211 -2.27 -4.68 -5.20
CA GLY A 211 -2.62 -4.25 -6.55
C GLY A 211 -4.04 -4.67 -6.92
N ILE A 212 -4.54 -4.17 -8.04
CA ILE A 212 -5.87 -4.47 -8.60
C ILE A 212 -5.70 -5.45 -9.75
N ILE A 213 -6.44 -6.54 -9.75
CA ILE A 213 -6.47 -7.49 -10.88
C ILE A 213 -6.99 -6.76 -12.12
N ALA A 214 -6.21 -6.81 -13.18
CA ALA A 214 -6.54 -6.15 -14.44
C ALA A 214 -7.66 -6.85 -15.21
N ARG A 215 -8.07 -6.29 -16.36
CA ARG A 215 -9.05 -6.94 -17.27
C ARG A 215 -8.60 -8.31 -17.75
N ASP A 216 -7.30 -8.48 -17.98
CA ASP A 216 -6.67 -9.79 -18.10
C ASP A 216 -6.31 -10.29 -16.70
N PRO A 217 -6.96 -11.34 -16.17
CA PRO A 217 -6.71 -11.83 -14.81
C PRO A 217 -5.29 -12.38 -14.59
N SER A 218 -4.51 -12.57 -15.64
CA SER A 218 -3.08 -12.92 -15.54
C SER A 218 -2.20 -11.71 -15.16
N GLN A 219 -2.78 -10.52 -15.10
CA GLN A 219 -2.10 -9.26 -14.87
C GLN A 219 -2.74 -8.47 -13.72
N MET A 220 -1.98 -7.53 -13.15
CA MET A 220 -2.49 -6.56 -12.19
C MET A 220 -2.00 -5.16 -12.50
N ILE A 221 -2.79 -4.16 -12.11
CA ILE A 221 -2.38 -2.76 -12.08
C ILE A 221 -1.91 -2.46 -10.67
N ASN A 222 -0.68 -1.97 -10.54
CA ASN A 222 -0.12 -1.62 -9.24
C ASN A 222 0.76 -0.36 -9.31
N SER A 223 1.06 0.20 -8.15
CA SER A 223 2.13 1.18 -7.98
C SER A 223 3.32 0.52 -7.29
N SER A 224 4.48 0.49 -7.94
CA SER A 224 5.66 -0.21 -7.43
C SER A 224 6.96 0.50 -7.84
N GLY A 225 7.88 0.64 -6.87
CA GLY A 225 9.24 1.12 -7.11
C GLY A 225 10.19 0.05 -7.64
N THR A 226 9.76 -1.20 -7.76
CA THR A 226 10.64 -2.31 -8.18
C THR A 226 11.16 -2.14 -9.61
N TYR A 227 10.42 -1.42 -10.43
CA TYR A 227 10.78 -1.12 -11.82
C TYR A 227 11.44 0.25 -12.00
N GLN A 228 11.50 1.05 -10.92
CA GLN A 228 12.14 2.36 -10.91
C GLN A 228 13.53 2.23 -10.28
N LYS A 229 14.55 1.96 -11.08
CA LYS A 229 15.95 2.15 -10.66
C LYS A 229 16.19 3.63 -10.39
N ALA A 230 17.08 3.95 -9.46
CA ALA A 230 17.35 5.35 -9.07
C ALA A 230 17.76 6.23 -10.28
N GLU A 231 18.41 5.62 -11.27
CA GLU A 231 18.85 6.27 -12.51
C GLU A 231 17.68 6.45 -13.52
N ASP A 232 16.61 5.62 -13.41
CA ASP A 232 15.50 5.57 -14.35
C ASP A 232 14.20 6.18 -13.75
N LYS A 233 14.23 6.73 -12.55
CA LYS A 233 13.02 7.28 -11.88
C LYS A 233 12.29 8.33 -12.72
N LYS A 234 13.01 9.07 -13.56
CA LYS A 234 12.41 10.04 -14.49
C LYS A 234 11.62 9.41 -15.63
N THR A 235 11.95 8.17 -16.00
CA THR A 235 11.40 7.52 -17.20
C THR A 235 10.50 6.34 -16.90
N SER A 236 10.58 5.76 -15.69
CA SER A 236 9.78 4.60 -15.33
C SER A 236 8.45 5.01 -14.71
N PRO A 237 7.32 4.49 -15.20
CA PRO A 237 6.01 4.81 -14.66
C PRO A 237 5.84 4.29 -13.22
N ALA A 238 5.22 5.09 -12.35
CA ALA A 238 4.92 4.68 -10.98
C ALA A 238 3.77 3.68 -10.90
N VAL A 239 2.82 3.78 -11.83
CA VAL A 239 1.70 2.85 -11.98
C VAL A 239 1.92 2.05 -13.25
N SER A 240 1.82 0.74 -13.17
CA SER A 240 2.12 -0.16 -14.29
C SER A 240 1.23 -1.39 -14.29
N LEU A 241 1.05 -1.94 -15.49
CA LEU A 241 0.44 -3.23 -15.71
C LEU A 241 1.55 -4.30 -15.66
N VAL A 242 1.44 -5.26 -14.77
CA VAL A 242 2.47 -6.28 -14.55
C VAL A 242 1.84 -7.67 -14.45
N PRO A 243 2.60 -8.74 -14.72
CA PRO A 243 2.12 -10.10 -14.48
C PRO A 243 1.72 -10.29 -13.01
N LEU A 244 0.57 -10.93 -12.78
CA LEU A 244 0.10 -11.26 -11.43
C LEU A 244 1.06 -12.23 -10.72
N PHE A 245 1.54 -13.22 -11.47
CA PHE A 245 2.55 -14.18 -11.04
C PHE A 245 3.89 -13.80 -11.68
N GLY A 246 4.77 -13.22 -10.87
CA GLY A 246 6.09 -12.76 -11.32
C GLY A 246 7.15 -13.09 -10.29
N THR A 247 7.92 -12.10 -9.87
CA THR A 247 8.94 -12.26 -8.81
C THR A 247 8.35 -12.52 -7.41
N ARG A 248 7.06 -12.26 -7.24
CA ARG A 248 6.30 -12.53 -6.00
C ARG A 248 4.97 -13.15 -6.37
N GLU A 249 4.51 -14.06 -5.51
CA GLU A 249 3.18 -14.65 -5.61
C GLU A 249 2.22 -13.93 -4.67
N PRO A 250 0.96 -13.71 -5.08
CA PRO A 250 -0.07 -13.25 -4.17
C PRO A 250 -0.23 -14.19 -2.98
N ALA A 251 -0.39 -13.64 -1.80
CA ALA A 251 -0.65 -14.42 -0.61
C ALA A 251 -2.13 -14.80 -0.47
N PHE A 252 -2.99 -13.93 -0.94
CA PHE A 252 -4.44 -14.09 -1.03
C PHE A 252 -5.03 -12.94 -1.85
N PHE A 253 -6.31 -13.07 -2.14
CA PHE A 253 -7.10 -12.09 -2.86
C PHE A 253 -8.24 -11.59 -2.00
N ALA A 254 -8.82 -10.44 -2.37
CA ALA A 254 -10.08 -9.99 -1.81
C ALA A 254 -11.00 -9.46 -2.90
N ARG A 255 -12.29 -9.68 -2.72
CA ARG A 255 -13.34 -9.17 -3.59
C ARG A 255 -13.99 -7.96 -2.96
N PRO A 256 -13.83 -6.75 -3.53
CA PRO A 256 -14.55 -5.57 -3.10
C PRO A 256 -16.07 -5.76 -3.29
N THR A 257 -16.85 -5.24 -2.33
CA THR A 257 -18.33 -5.21 -2.36
C THR A 257 -18.82 -3.81 -2.56
#